data_6eef221cf96298af3dc51b4634b8a973
#
_entry.id   6eef221cf96298af3dc51b4634b8a973
#
_cell.length_a   1.000
_cell.length_b   1.000
_cell.length_c   1.000
_cell.angle_alpha   90.00
_cell.angle_beta   90.00
_cell.angle_gamma   90.00
#
_symmetry.space_group_name_H-M   'P 1'
#
loop_
_entity.id
_entity.type
_entity.pdbx_description
1 polymer ?
#
loop_
_entity_poly.entity_id
_entity_poly.type
_entity_poly.pdbx_seq_one_letter_code
_entity_poly.pdbx_strand_id
1 'polypeptide(L)'
;MLKDKFNRTIKYLRISLTESCNLQCFYCRPNQDKTFTSCQSYLTPDEMLLITRVFSELGVSHVRLSGGEPLLKKDICLLVKEISRLSGINDVSLTTNGILLKKFAPSLKNAGLHRLNISLDSITPSKFKEITGGGDLKKVLQGIDASLKYGLTPIKLNMVVMRGINDDEIIPMIKFCLKKRLILRLLEFMPIGNSSSDVKERHMPAKEIREKVAQHFPLEKSTLRGPGPASYEYVKGDGLLIGFIHAVSQHFCKTCNRVRLLSSGKLHLCLGHEDQVDLAAVIRTPGVSIEDLKETIQAAVWSKPSVHRFNKS
;
A
#
# COMPACT_ATOMS: atom_id res chain seq x y z
N MET A 1 1.88 23.91 4.25
CA MET A 1 1.90 22.51 4.76
C MET A 1 0.48 22.04 5.03
N LEU A 2 0.11 20.92 4.46
CA LEU A 2 -1.23 20.34 4.54
C LEU A 2 -1.47 19.68 5.91
N LYS A 3 -2.36 20.25 6.73
CA LYS A 3 -2.69 19.77 8.08
C LYS A 3 -4.17 19.53 8.25
N ASP A 4 -4.54 18.56 9.07
CA ASP A 4 -5.92 18.35 9.49
C ASP A 4 -6.24 19.07 10.83
N LYS A 5 -7.51 19.04 11.23
CA LYS A 5 -7.99 19.67 12.47
C LYS A 5 -7.41 19.08 13.76
N PHE A 6 -6.70 17.94 13.68
CA PHE A 6 -5.99 17.29 14.78
C PHE A 6 -4.49 17.56 14.75
N ASN A 7 -4.04 18.53 13.94
CA ASN A 7 -2.65 18.93 13.75
C ASN A 7 -1.75 17.85 13.15
N ARG A 8 -2.33 16.82 12.49
CA ARG A 8 -1.56 15.81 11.76
C ARG A 8 -1.15 16.36 10.40
N THR A 9 0.15 16.38 10.13
CA THR A 9 0.67 16.82 8.83
C THR A 9 0.56 15.70 7.81
N ILE A 10 -0.13 15.94 6.70
CA ILE A 10 -0.28 14.98 5.61
C ILE A 10 0.93 15.11 4.68
N LYS A 11 1.77 14.09 4.67
CA LYS A 11 2.99 14.01 3.86
C LYS A 11 2.96 12.86 2.85
N TYR A 12 1.90 12.04 2.85
CA TYR A 12 1.88 10.80 2.11
C TYR A 12 0.59 10.63 1.31
N LEU A 13 0.72 10.69 -0.02
CA LEU A 13 -0.37 10.40 -0.95
C LEU A 13 -0.26 8.95 -1.44
N ARG A 14 -1.35 8.19 -1.31
CA ARG A 14 -1.52 6.91 -1.98
C ARG A 14 -2.39 7.09 -3.19
N ILE A 15 -1.97 6.58 -4.34
CA ILE A 15 -2.72 6.67 -5.59
C ILE A 15 -3.08 5.26 -6.04
N SER A 16 -4.38 5.01 -6.20
CA SER A 16 -4.91 3.81 -6.82
C SER A 16 -4.99 4.06 -8.32
N LEU A 17 -4.13 3.42 -9.11
CA LEU A 17 -4.03 3.66 -10.55
C LEU A 17 -5.14 2.99 -11.35
N THR A 18 -5.68 1.89 -10.82
CA THR A 18 -6.69 1.06 -11.46
C THR A 18 -7.42 0.21 -10.42
N GLU A 19 -8.62 -0.19 -10.72
CA GLU A 19 -9.37 -1.18 -9.93
C GLU A 19 -9.10 -2.62 -10.42
N SER A 20 -8.58 -2.77 -11.64
CA SER A 20 -8.29 -4.07 -12.23
C SER A 20 -7.13 -4.76 -11.53
N CYS A 21 -7.23 -6.07 -11.33
CA CYS A 21 -6.17 -6.91 -10.78
C CYS A 21 -6.15 -8.26 -11.52
N ASN A 22 -4.97 -8.81 -11.70
CA ASN A 22 -4.77 -10.15 -12.28
C ASN A 22 -4.75 -11.27 -11.22
N LEU A 23 -5.10 -10.96 -9.96
CA LEU A 23 -5.35 -11.90 -8.87
C LEU A 23 -6.74 -11.68 -8.27
N GLN A 24 -7.24 -12.69 -7.58
CA GLN A 24 -8.56 -12.70 -6.91
C GLN A 24 -8.41 -13.15 -5.45
N CYS A 25 -7.53 -12.47 -4.70
CA CYS A 25 -7.30 -12.80 -3.30
C CYS A 25 -8.61 -12.74 -2.53
N PHE A 26 -8.95 -13.84 -1.84
CA PHE A 26 -10.27 -14.01 -1.21
C PHE A 26 -10.60 -12.91 -0.19
N TYR A 27 -9.59 -12.34 0.46
CA TYR A 27 -9.75 -11.29 1.46
C TYR A 27 -9.79 -9.87 0.88
N CYS A 28 -9.40 -9.69 -0.39
CA CYS A 28 -9.23 -8.37 -1.00
C CYS A 28 -10.43 -7.95 -1.84
N ARG A 29 -11.02 -8.87 -2.59
CA ARG A 29 -12.16 -8.62 -3.48
C ARG A 29 -13.43 -9.21 -2.91
N PRO A 30 -14.40 -8.38 -2.59
CA PRO A 30 -15.76 -8.84 -2.37
C PRO A 30 -16.41 -9.24 -3.70
N ASN A 31 -17.11 -10.36 -3.69
CA ASN A 31 -18.03 -10.89 -4.72
C ASN A 31 -17.96 -10.32 -6.15
N GLN A 32 -17.76 -11.22 -7.09
CA GLN A 32 -17.71 -10.97 -8.55
C GLN A 32 -19.03 -10.45 -9.15
N ASP A 33 -20.12 -10.36 -8.39
CA ASP A 33 -21.46 -10.02 -8.86
C ASP A 33 -21.77 -8.54 -9.00
N LYS A 34 -20.84 -7.66 -8.68
CA LYS A 34 -21.03 -6.25 -9.04
C LYS A 34 -20.45 -6.03 -10.43
N THR A 35 -21.35 -6.10 -11.41
CA THR A 35 -21.20 -5.43 -12.70
C THR A 35 -20.43 -4.14 -12.46
N PHE A 36 -19.17 -4.10 -12.92
CA PHE A 36 -18.44 -2.84 -13.02
C PHE A 36 -19.32 -1.94 -13.87
N THR A 37 -20.04 -1.05 -13.24
CA THR A 37 -20.77 -0.02 -13.95
C THR A 37 -19.72 0.80 -14.69
N SER A 38 -19.65 0.59 -16.00
CA SER A 38 -18.73 1.18 -16.95
C SER A 38 -18.88 2.70 -17.10
N CYS A 39 -19.55 3.37 -16.17
CA CYS A 39 -19.90 4.79 -16.21
C CYS A 39 -19.02 5.70 -15.36
N GLN A 40 -18.01 5.20 -14.66
CA GLN A 40 -17.07 6.09 -13.98
C GLN A 40 -15.89 6.37 -14.91
N SER A 41 -15.78 7.63 -15.36
CA SER A 41 -14.60 8.09 -16.09
C SER A 41 -13.40 8.11 -15.13
N TYR A 42 -12.45 7.21 -15.35
CA TYR A 42 -11.19 7.21 -14.62
C TYR A 42 -10.38 8.48 -14.91
N LEU A 43 -9.52 8.85 -13.96
CA LEU A 43 -8.53 9.91 -14.20
C LEU A 43 -7.60 9.52 -15.36
N THR A 44 -7.38 10.47 -16.24
CA THR A 44 -6.29 10.38 -17.23
C THR A 44 -4.94 10.49 -16.52
N PRO A 45 -3.82 10.08 -17.16
CA PRO A 45 -2.48 10.29 -16.62
C PRO A 45 -2.19 11.76 -16.30
N ASP A 46 -2.62 12.68 -17.14
CA ASP A 46 -2.40 14.12 -16.96
C ASP A 46 -3.20 14.69 -15.79
N GLU A 47 -4.45 14.29 -15.62
CA GLU A 47 -5.27 14.65 -14.46
C GLU A 47 -4.65 14.13 -13.16
N MET A 48 -4.15 12.90 -13.19
CA MET A 48 -3.48 12.28 -12.02
C MET A 48 -2.19 13.02 -11.66
N LEU A 49 -1.40 13.40 -12.66
CA LEU A 49 -0.18 14.21 -12.49
C LEU A 49 -0.50 15.60 -11.98
N LEU A 50 -1.55 16.26 -12.50
CA LEU A 50 -2.01 17.57 -12.02
C LEU A 50 -2.35 17.52 -10.54
N ILE A 51 -3.20 16.58 -10.11
CA ILE A 51 -3.59 16.42 -8.71
C ILE A 51 -2.35 16.13 -7.85
N THR A 52 -1.45 15.25 -8.32
CA THR A 52 -0.22 14.89 -7.57
C THR A 52 0.71 16.08 -7.42
N ARG A 53 0.82 16.94 -8.42
CA ARG A 53 1.59 18.20 -8.38
C ARG A 53 1.03 19.13 -7.31
N VAL A 54 -0.28 19.33 -7.29
CA VAL A 54 -0.93 20.17 -6.28
C VAL A 54 -0.70 19.64 -4.87
N PHE A 55 -0.78 18.32 -4.66
CA PHE A 55 -0.40 17.72 -3.36
C PHE A 55 1.06 17.97 -3.00
N SER A 56 1.99 17.93 -3.98
CA SER A 56 3.40 18.24 -3.76
C SER A 56 3.59 19.70 -3.33
N GLU A 57 2.94 20.65 -3.98
CA GLU A 57 2.95 22.08 -3.60
C GLU A 57 2.39 22.31 -2.20
N LEU A 58 1.41 21.52 -1.77
CA LEU A 58 0.85 21.54 -0.41
C LEU A 58 1.75 20.84 0.64
N GLY A 59 2.90 20.27 0.24
CA GLY A 59 3.92 19.70 1.12
C GLY A 59 3.87 18.19 1.29
N VAL A 60 3.13 17.47 0.43
CA VAL A 60 3.24 16.02 0.32
C VAL A 60 4.56 15.66 -0.35
N SER A 61 5.34 14.78 0.30
CA SER A 61 6.68 14.41 -0.16
C SER A 61 6.83 12.92 -0.50
N HIS A 62 5.81 12.12 -0.21
CA HIS A 62 5.82 10.68 -0.45
C HIS A 62 4.62 10.27 -1.28
N VAL A 63 4.86 9.57 -2.37
CA VAL A 63 3.81 9.00 -3.23
C VAL A 63 3.92 7.49 -3.25
N ARG A 64 2.78 6.81 -3.10
CA ARG A 64 2.70 5.37 -3.29
C ARG A 64 1.68 5.02 -4.36
N LEU A 65 2.16 4.44 -5.41
CA LEU A 65 1.33 3.90 -6.47
C LEU A 65 0.85 2.49 -6.08
N SER A 66 -0.44 2.25 -6.28
CA SER A 66 -1.12 0.99 -5.98
C SER A 66 -2.35 0.87 -6.89
N GLY A 67 -3.35 0.09 -6.47
CA GLY A 67 -4.61 -0.07 -7.17
C GLY A 67 -5.21 -1.43 -6.86
N GLY A 68 -5.82 -2.06 -7.86
CA GLY A 68 -5.84 -3.50 -7.98
C GLY A 68 -4.39 -3.97 -8.19
N GLU A 69 -3.96 -4.15 -9.45
CA GLU A 69 -2.54 -4.34 -9.75
C GLU A 69 -2.03 -3.19 -10.62
N PRO A 70 -1.14 -2.32 -10.10
CA PRO A 70 -0.69 -1.12 -10.83
C PRO A 70 0.11 -1.45 -12.10
N LEU A 71 0.76 -2.61 -12.16
CA LEU A 71 1.53 -3.04 -13.35
C LEU A 71 0.66 -3.45 -14.53
N LEU A 72 -0.68 -3.47 -14.39
CA LEU A 72 -1.62 -3.59 -15.50
C LEU A 72 -1.83 -2.25 -16.23
N LYS A 73 -1.48 -1.13 -15.60
CA LYS A 73 -1.58 0.20 -16.21
C LYS A 73 -0.47 0.38 -17.25
N LYS A 74 -0.82 0.61 -18.52
CA LYS A 74 0.15 0.67 -19.65
C LYS A 74 1.19 1.77 -19.47
N ASP A 75 0.82 2.89 -18.92
CA ASP A 75 1.58 4.12 -18.71
C ASP A 75 2.27 4.21 -17.34
N ILE A 76 2.35 3.11 -16.59
CA ILE A 76 2.92 3.08 -15.23
C ILE A 76 4.34 3.66 -15.17
N CYS A 77 5.21 3.32 -16.12
CA CYS A 77 6.58 3.81 -16.11
C CYS A 77 6.65 5.32 -16.40
N LEU A 78 5.77 5.84 -17.26
CA LEU A 78 5.64 7.28 -17.51
C LEU A 78 5.19 8.00 -16.24
N LEU A 79 4.13 7.50 -15.59
CA LEU A 79 3.63 8.08 -14.34
C LEU A 79 4.72 8.09 -13.25
N VAL A 80 5.46 6.99 -13.07
CA VAL A 80 6.58 6.93 -12.11
C VAL A 80 7.60 8.00 -12.44
N LYS A 81 8.01 8.13 -13.72
CA LYS A 81 9.00 9.11 -14.19
C LYS A 81 8.56 10.53 -13.91
N GLU A 82 7.36 10.90 -14.30
CA GLU A 82 6.87 12.27 -14.14
C GLU A 82 6.65 12.62 -12.67
N ILE A 83 6.08 11.71 -11.86
CA ILE A 83 5.90 11.92 -10.42
C ILE A 83 7.26 12.04 -9.71
N SER A 84 8.26 11.22 -10.07
CA SER A 84 9.60 11.28 -9.45
C SER A 84 10.34 12.59 -9.72
N ARG A 85 9.94 13.33 -10.75
CA ARG A 85 10.51 14.64 -11.12
C ARG A 85 9.81 15.83 -10.50
N LEU A 86 8.64 15.61 -9.86
CA LEU A 86 7.93 16.71 -9.20
C LEU A 86 8.75 17.27 -8.04
N SER A 87 8.92 18.60 -8.04
CA SER A 87 9.56 19.29 -6.93
C SER A 87 8.83 18.99 -5.63
N GLY A 88 9.55 18.66 -4.56
CA GLY A 88 8.98 18.31 -3.26
C GLY A 88 8.68 16.82 -3.08
N ILE A 89 8.60 16.00 -4.13
CA ILE A 89 8.46 14.55 -4.02
C ILE A 89 9.83 13.89 -3.82
N ASN A 90 10.06 13.35 -2.65
CA ASN A 90 11.33 12.72 -2.26
C ASN A 90 11.30 11.20 -2.34
N ASP A 91 10.10 10.60 -2.43
CA ASP A 91 9.94 9.15 -2.40
C ASP A 91 8.73 8.70 -3.20
N VAL A 92 8.99 7.97 -4.28
CA VAL A 92 7.98 7.28 -5.08
C VAL A 92 8.11 5.78 -4.85
N SER A 93 7.05 5.15 -4.36
CA SER A 93 7.02 3.72 -4.09
C SER A 93 5.86 3.04 -4.82
N LEU A 94 6.05 1.77 -5.17
CA LEU A 94 5.04 0.93 -5.80
C LEU A 94 4.63 -0.20 -4.85
N THR A 95 3.33 -0.51 -4.79
CA THR A 95 2.81 -1.73 -4.15
C THR A 95 2.22 -2.62 -5.23
N THR A 96 2.72 -3.83 -5.37
CA THR A 96 2.35 -4.79 -6.43
C THR A 96 2.25 -6.22 -5.87
N ASN A 97 1.50 -7.09 -6.55
CA ASN A 97 1.49 -8.53 -6.28
C ASN A 97 2.72 -9.26 -6.86
N GLY A 98 3.56 -8.57 -7.62
CA GLY A 98 4.85 -9.08 -8.10
C GLY A 98 4.82 -9.93 -9.37
N ILE A 99 3.66 -10.39 -9.85
CA ILE A 99 3.58 -11.32 -11.02
C ILE A 99 4.20 -10.71 -12.28
N LEU A 100 4.04 -9.42 -12.48
CA LEU A 100 4.54 -8.73 -13.67
C LEU A 100 5.92 -8.08 -13.49
N LEU A 101 6.49 -8.11 -12.30
CA LEU A 101 7.74 -7.41 -11.97
C LEU A 101 8.93 -7.85 -12.82
N LYS A 102 9.03 -9.14 -13.19
CA LYS A 102 10.11 -9.60 -14.08
C LYS A 102 10.20 -8.79 -15.37
N LYS A 103 9.04 -8.43 -15.94
CA LYS A 103 8.94 -7.63 -17.16
C LYS A 103 9.25 -6.15 -16.91
N PHE A 104 8.78 -5.60 -15.78
CA PHE A 104 8.79 -4.16 -15.54
C PHE A 104 9.98 -3.65 -14.73
N ALA A 105 10.74 -4.52 -14.03
CA ALA A 105 11.80 -4.11 -13.13
C ALA A 105 12.83 -3.14 -13.74
N PRO A 106 13.41 -3.39 -14.94
CA PRO A 106 14.36 -2.47 -15.54
C PRO A 106 13.74 -1.10 -15.86
N SER A 107 12.54 -1.10 -16.45
CA SER A 107 11.86 0.14 -16.85
C SER A 107 11.43 0.98 -15.63
N LEU A 108 10.98 0.34 -14.55
CA LEU A 108 10.64 1.02 -13.29
C LEU A 108 11.88 1.64 -12.64
N LYS A 109 13.03 0.95 -12.68
CA LYS A 109 14.30 1.52 -12.18
C LYS A 109 14.70 2.75 -12.98
N ASN A 110 14.68 2.65 -14.30
CA ASN A 110 15.01 3.75 -15.21
C ASN A 110 14.04 4.93 -15.09
N ALA A 111 12.78 4.66 -14.73
CA ALA A 111 11.77 5.68 -14.44
C ALA A 111 11.97 6.40 -13.10
N GLY A 112 12.91 5.98 -12.26
CA GLY A 112 13.19 6.61 -10.98
C GLY A 112 12.36 6.09 -9.81
N LEU A 113 11.82 4.86 -9.90
CA LEU A 113 11.15 4.25 -8.75
C LEU A 113 12.14 4.03 -7.60
N HIS A 114 11.82 4.56 -6.40
CA HIS A 114 12.72 4.50 -5.25
C HIS A 114 12.62 3.18 -4.47
N ARG A 115 11.41 2.60 -4.35
CA ARG A 115 11.17 1.42 -3.49
C ARG A 115 10.04 0.55 -3.99
N LEU A 116 10.15 -0.75 -3.68
CA LEU A 116 9.08 -1.72 -3.92
C LEU A 116 8.46 -2.22 -2.61
N ASN A 117 7.14 -2.41 -2.66
CA ASN A 117 6.40 -3.19 -1.69
C ASN A 117 5.72 -4.32 -2.46
N ILE A 118 6.04 -5.56 -2.15
CA ILE A 118 5.49 -6.73 -2.81
C ILE A 118 4.57 -7.43 -1.82
N SER A 119 3.32 -7.66 -2.23
CA SER A 119 2.37 -8.44 -1.44
C SER A 119 2.64 -9.93 -1.69
N LEU A 120 3.00 -10.65 -0.62
CA LEU A 120 3.31 -12.08 -0.68
C LEU A 120 2.89 -12.72 0.65
N ASP A 121 1.74 -13.40 0.63
CA ASP A 121 1.13 -13.96 1.84
C ASP A 121 1.51 -15.42 2.09
N SER A 122 2.18 -16.07 1.14
CA SER A 122 2.68 -17.44 1.26
C SER A 122 3.86 -17.68 0.31
N ILE A 123 4.80 -18.54 0.73
CA ILE A 123 5.88 -19.07 -0.10
C ILE A 123 5.68 -20.54 -0.46
N THR A 124 4.54 -21.12 -0.08
CA THR A 124 4.11 -22.47 -0.48
C THR A 124 3.19 -22.35 -1.71
N PRO A 125 3.53 -22.98 -2.86
CA PRO A 125 2.80 -22.77 -4.12
C PRO A 125 1.29 -23.07 -4.04
N SER A 126 0.90 -24.16 -3.38
CA SER A 126 -0.51 -24.53 -3.21
C SER A 126 -1.28 -23.47 -2.40
N LYS A 127 -0.74 -23.08 -1.25
CA LYS A 127 -1.32 -22.07 -0.37
C LYS A 127 -1.38 -20.70 -1.02
N PHE A 128 -0.31 -20.28 -1.72
CA PHE A 128 -0.33 -19.04 -2.50
C PHE A 128 -1.41 -19.04 -3.56
N LYS A 129 -1.57 -20.15 -4.30
CA LYS A 129 -2.61 -20.32 -5.32
C LYS A 129 -4.01 -20.21 -4.72
N GLU A 130 -4.24 -20.83 -3.57
CA GLU A 130 -5.50 -20.77 -2.84
C GLU A 130 -5.83 -19.34 -2.37
N ILE A 131 -4.91 -18.69 -1.64
CA ILE A 131 -5.10 -17.34 -1.11
C ILE A 131 -5.38 -16.34 -2.24
N THR A 132 -4.68 -16.48 -3.37
CA THR A 132 -4.73 -15.50 -4.47
C THR A 132 -5.74 -15.81 -5.57
N GLY A 133 -6.51 -16.89 -5.42
CA GLY A 133 -7.48 -17.30 -6.43
C GLY A 133 -6.84 -17.72 -7.76
N GLY A 134 -5.71 -18.46 -7.73
CA GLY A 134 -5.06 -19.01 -8.92
C GLY A 134 -3.70 -18.39 -9.28
N GLY A 135 -3.11 -17.58 -8.44
CA GLY A 135 -1.80 -16.94 -8.67
C GLY A 135 -0.65 -17.95 -8.84
N ASP A 136 0.37 -17.55 -9.60
CA ASP A 136 1.60 -18.30 -9.85
C ASP A 136 2.75 -17.73 -9.01
N LEU A 137 3.08 -18.40 -7.91
CA LEU A 137 4.18 -18.02 -7.02
C LEU A 137 5.52 -17.92 -7.74
N LYS A 138 5.80 -18.81 -8.72
CA LYS A 138 7.06 -18.80 -9.47
C LYS A 138 7.28 -17.46 -10.18
N LYS A 139 6.22 -16.85 -10.73
CA LYS A 139 6.31 -15.54 -11.38
C LYS A 139 6.65 -14.44 -10.36
N VAL A 140 6.08 -14.49 -9.15
CA VAL A 140 6.38 -13.53 -8.08
C VAL A 140 7.84 -13.63 -7.65
N LEU A 141 8.34 -14.86 -7.42
CA LEU A 141 9.74 -15.09 -7.05
C LEU A 141 10.72 -14.61 -8.14
N GLN A 142 10.41 -14.87 -9.42
CA GLN A 142 11.18 -14.33 -10.54
C GLN A 142 11.12 -12.80 -10.60
N GLY A 143 9.99 -12.20 -10.23
CA GLY A 143 9.84 -10.76 -10.12
C GLY A 143 10.70 -10.15 -9.03
N ILE A 144 10.79 -10.81 -7.86
CA ILE A 144 11.68 -10.40 -6.77
C ILE A 144 13.13 -10.46 -7.23
N ASP A 145 13.55 -11.58 -7.85
CA ASP A 145 14.92 -11.74 -8.33
C ASP A 145 15.30 -10.71 -9.40
N ALA A 146 14.40 -10.44 -10.33
CA ALA A 146 14.60 -9.38 -11.32
C ALA A 146 14.73 -8.00 -10.64
N SER A 147 13.89 -7.71 -9.66
CA SER A 147 13.94 -6.43 -8.93
C SER A 147 15.26 -6.23 -8.18
N LEU A 148 15.78 -7.29 -7.55
CA LEU A 148 17.10 -7.29 -6.91
C LEU A 148 18.21 -7.09 -7.94
N LYS A 149 18.17 -7.83 -9.07
CA LYS A 149 19.15 -7.72 -10.15
C LYS A 149 19.27 -6.30 -10.71
N TYR A 150 18.14 -5.59 -10.85
CA TYR A 150 18.11 -4.22 -11.38
C TYR A 150 18.21 -3.15 -10.28
N GLY A 151 18.50 -3.52 -9.03
CA GLY A 151 18.73 -2.57 -7.94
C GLY A 151 17.50 -1.76 -7.54
N LEU A 152 16.29 -2.34 -7.65
CA LEU A 152 15.06 -1.76 -7.11
C LEU A 152 14.96 -2.00 -5.59
N THR A 153 15.94 -1.54 -4.84
CA THR A 153 16.02 -1.70 -3.38
C THR A 153 15.75 -0.38 -2.67
N PRO A 154 15.23 -0.40 -1.42
CA PRO A 154 14.86 -1.59 -0.64
C PRO A 154 13.53 -2.22 -1.10
N ILE A 155 13.49 -3.55 -1.10
CA ILE A 155 12.27 -4.33 -1.32
C ILE A 155 11.66 -4.70 0.03
N LYS A 156 10.37 -4.42 0.20
CA LYS A 156 9.60 -4.79 1.37
C LYS A 156 8.54 -5.82 0.98
N LEU A 157 8.59 -7.01 1.57
CA LEU A 157 7.51 -7.97 1.47
C LEU A 157 6.44 -7.64 2.50
N ASN A 158 5.20 -7.60 2.08
CA ASN A 158 4.03 -7.47 2.94
C ASN A 158 3.33 -8.82 3.02
N MET A 159 3.19 -9.35 4.20
CA MET A 159 2.42 -10.54 4.50
C MET A 159 1.25 -10.16 5.42
N VAL A 160 0.03 -10.33 4.94
CA VAL A 160 -1.16 -10.26 5.79
C VAL A 160 -1.25 -11.59 6.51
N VAL A 161 -1.11 -11.55 7.84
CA VAL A 161 -1.13 -12.76 8.67
C VAL A 161 -2.58 -13.10 9.01
N MET A 162 -2.97 -14.32 8.70
CA MET A 162 -4.32 -14.84 8.91
C MET A 162 -4.23 -16.17 9.67
N ARG A 163 -4.85 -16.22 10.85
CA ARG A 163 -4.89 -17.41 11.71
C ARG A 163 -5.50 -18.61 10.96
N GLY A 164 -4.84 -19.76 11.06
CA GLY A 164 -5.28 -21.00 10.42
C GLY A 164 -5.14 -21.04 8.91
N ILE A 165 -4.61 -19.98 8.27
CA ILE A 165 -4.39 -19.90 6.82
C ILE A 165 -2.89 -19.90 6.52
N ASN A 166 -2.16 -18.89 6.98
CA ASN A 166 -0.74 -18.71 6.67
C ASN A 166 0.12 -18.32 7.88
N ASP A 167 -0.43 -18.38 9.08
CA ASP A 167 0.31 -18.07 10.31
C ASP A 167 1.42 -19.08 10.62
N ASP A 168 1.38 -20.27 10.04
CA ASP A 168 2.44 -21.28 10.05
C ASP A 168 3.61 -20.89 9.12
N GLU A 169 3.40 -20.00 8.16
CA GLU A 169 4.44 -19.54 7.23
C GLU A 169 5.22 -18.31 7.70
N ILE A 170 4.92 -17.75 8.86
CA ILE A 170 5.67 -16.60 9.40
C ILE A 170 7.18 -16.90 9.48
N ILE A 171 7.55 -18.04 10.07
CA ILE A 171 8.95 -18.43 10.24
C ILE A 171 9.63 -18.80 8.91
N PRO A 172 9.02 -19.62 8.03
CA PRO A 172 9.52 -19.82 6.68
C PRO A 172 9.73 -18.51 5.89
N MET A 173 8.81 -17.56 5.99
CA MET A 173 8.89 -16.25 5.31
C MET A 173 10.07 -15.41 5.84
N ILE A 174 10.32 -15.44 7.16
CA ILE A 174 11.49 -14.78 7.76
C ILE A 174 12.78 -15.38 7.18
N LYS A 175 12.92 -16.71 7.16
CA LYS A 175 14.08 -17.40 6.58
C LYS A 175 14.27 -17.06 5.10
N PHE A 176 13.18 -16.96 4.34
CA PHE A 176 13.23 -16.52 2.94
C PHE A 176 13.73 -15.08 2.82
N CYS A 177 13.23 -14.16 3.64
CA CYS A 177 13.67 -12.76 3.64
C CYS A 177 15.14 -12.61 4.05
N LEU A 178 15.61 -13.37 5.03
CA LEU A 178 17.02 -13.43 5.42
C LEU A 178 17.90 -13.82 4.22
N LYS A 179 17.58 -14.93 3.56
CA LYS A 179 18.32 -15.42 2.39
C LYS A 179 18.39 -14.40 1.25
N LYS A 180 17.32 -13.64 1.02
CA LYS A 180 17.21 -12.65 -0.07
C LYS A 180 17.56 -11.23 0.34
N ARG A 181 17.87 -10.97 1.62
CA ARG A 181 18.12 -9.63 2.20
C ARG A 181 16.95 -8.66 1.95
N LEU A 182 15.74 -9.12 2.20
CA LEU A 182 14.50 -8.36 2.03
C LEU A 182 13.99 -7.88 3.39
N ILE A 183 13.23 -6.80 3.41
CA ILE A 183 12.54 -6.32 4.62
C ILE A 183 11.18 -7.02 4.68
N LEU A 184 10.89 -7.76 5.75
CA LEU A 184 9.56 -8.35 5.96
C LEU A 184 8.66 -7.38 6.72
N ARG A 185 7.40 -7.29 6.31
CA ARG A 185 6.35 -6.62 7.08
C ARG A 185 5.20 -7.57 7.31
N LEU A 186 4.89 -7.81 8.57
CA LEU A 186 3.77 -8.62 9.03
C LEU A 186 2.61 -7.67 9.38
N LEU A 187 1.47 -7.88 8.74
CA LEU A 187 0.29 -7.03 8.83
C LEU A 187 -0.82 -7.78 9.53
N GLU A 188 -1.49 -7.13 10.46
CA GLU A 188 -2.78 -7.62 10.95
C GLU A 188 -3.80 -7.70 9.82
N PHE A 189 -4.60 -8.75 9.83
CA PHE A 189 -5.76 -8.88 8.96
C PHE A 189 -6.83 -7.86 9.37
N MET A 190 -7.27 -7.05 8.42
CA MET A 190 -8.19 -5.92 8.68
C MET A 190 -9.59 -6.21 8.14
N PRO A 191 -10.68 -5.77 8.82
CA PRO A 191 -12.05 -5.87 8.32
C PRO A 191 -12.28 -4.84 7.20
N ILE A 192 -11.79 -5.15 6.00
CA ILE A 192 -11.93 -4.31 4.81
C ILE A 192 -12.65 -5.13 3.74
N GLY A 193 -13.68 -4.55 3.13
CA GLY A 193 -14.50 -5.25 2.13
C GLY A 193 -15.46 -6.26 2.77
N ASN A 194 -15.84 -7.30 2.02
CA ASN A 194 -16.84 -8.30 2.47
C ASN A 194 -16.27 -9.36 3.43
N SER A 195 -15.01 -9.23 3.86
CA SER A 195 -14.35 -10.18 4.77
C SER A 195 -14.73 -9.99 6.25
N SER A 196 -15.74 -9.19 6.56
CA SER A 196 -16.08 -8.81 7.94
C SER A 196 -16.45 -9.99 8.86
N SER A 197 -17.09 -11.05 8.34
CA SER A 197 -17.42 -12.25 9.11
C SER A 197 -16.17 -13.07 9.44
N ASP A 198 -15.27 -13.25 8.48
CA ASP A 198 -14.08 -14.10 8.61
C ASP A 198 -12.96 -13.44 9.41
N VAL A 199 -13.00 -12.10 9.54
CA VAL A 199 -11.94 -11.35 10.23
C VAL A 199 -11.86 -11.72 11.70
N LYS A 200 -13.00 -11.91 12.38
CA LYS A 200 -13.00 -12.23 13.83
C LYS A 200 -12.26 -13.54 14.13
N GLU A 201 -12.44 -14.55 13.29
CA GLU A 201 -11.83 -15.86 13.48
C GLU A 201 -10.37 -15.89 13.03
N ARG A 202 -10.05 -15.16 11.97
CA ARG A 202 -8.72 -15.18 11.32
C ARG A 202 -7.79 -14.07 11.75
N HIS A 203 -8.27 -13.11 12.54
CA HIS A 203 -7.44 -12.02 13.05
C HIS A 203 -6.41 -12.54 14.05
N MET A 204 -5.16 -12.15 13.84
CA MET A 204 -4.06 -12.36 14.78
C MET A 204 -3.50 -10.99 15.16
N PRO A 205 -3.60 -10.58 16.44
CA PRO A 205 -3.04 -9.32 16.91
C PRO A 205 -1.53 -9.25 16.69
N ALA A 206 -1.01 -8.08 16.35
CA ALA A 206 0.42 -7.92 16.07
C ALA A 206 1.32 -8.29 17.27
N LYS A 207 0.81 -8.17 18.50
CA LYS A 207 1.49 -8.67 19.70
C LYS A 207 1.72 -10.19 19.61
N GLU A 208 0.70 -10.96 19.28
CA GLU A 208 0.78 -12.41 19.12
C GLU A 208 1.70 -12.82 17.97
N ILE A 209 1.59 -12.10 16.82
CA ILE A 209 2.51 -12.30 15.68
C ILE A 209 3.96 -12.09 16.14
N ARG A 210 4.21 -11.01 16.90
CA ARG A 210 5.54 -10.69 17.42
C ARG A 210 6.05 -11.76 18.39
N GLU A 211 5.21 -12.25 19.31
CA GLU A 211 5.55 -13.30 20.24
C GLU A 211 5.90 -14.61 19.52
N LYS A 212 5.14 -14.98 18.49
CA LYS A 212 5.44 -16.13 17.62
C LYS A 212 6.80 -16.00 16.92
N VAL A 213 7.14 -14.80 16.45
CA VAL A 213 8.47 -14.53 15.89
C VAL A 213 9.56 -14.64 16.96
N ALA A 214 9.34 -14.05 18.13
CA ALA A 214 10.33 -13.98 19.23
C ALA A 214 10.68 -15.35 19.81
N GLN A 215 9.80 -16.35 19.70
CA GLN A 215 10.07 -17.74 20.10
C GLN A 215 11.19 -18.39 19.25
N HIS A 216 11.42 -17.91 18.02
CA HIS A 216 12.40 -18.50 17.10
C HIS A 216 13.56 -17.55 16.78
N PHE A 217 13.31 -16.24 16.85
CA PHE A 217 14.26 -15.20 16.50
C PHE A 217 14.27 -14.13 17.57
N PRO A 218 15.34 -13.98 18.37
CA PRO A 218 15.47 -12.86 19.30
C PRO A 218 15.37 -11.53 18.56
N LEU A 219 14.52 -10.62 19.06
CA LEU A 219 14.23 -9.34 18.43
C LEU A 219 14.85 -8.19 19.24
N GLU A 220 15.46 -7.25 18.54
CA GLU A 220 16.00 -6.01 19.11
C GLU A 220 15.25 -4.80 18.53
N LYS A 221 14.95 -3.81 19.38
CA LYS A 221 14.26 -2.59 18.96
C LYS A 221 15.07 -1.84 17.89
N SER A 222 14.39 -1.40 16.84
CA SER A 222 14.95 -0.53 15.84
C SER A 222 14.52 0.92 16.05
N THR A 223 15.43 1.86 15.86
CA THR A 223 15.14 3.31 15.81
C THR A 223 14.60 3.73 14.45
N LEU A 224 14.61 2.85 13.46
CA LEU A 224 14.16 3.15 12.10
C LEU A 224 12.67 3.52 12.10
N ARG A 225 12.38 4.73 11.63
CA ARG A 225 11.01 5.18 11.38
C ARG A 225 10.84 5.42 9.89
N GLY A 226 9.99 4.61 9.26
CA GLY A 226 9.60 4.87 7.88
C GLY A 226 8.44 5.86 7.78
N PRO A 227 8.10 6.36 6.58
CA PRO A 227 6.94 7.24 6.38
C PRO A 227 5.58 6.52 6.58
N GLY A 228 5.61 5.20 6.72
CA GLY A 228 4.43 4.35 6.95
C GLY A 228 4.22 3.99 8.42
N PRO A 229 3.18 3.19 8.72
CA PRO A 229 2.75 2.88 10.09
C PRO A 229 3.51 1.71 10.74
N ALA A 230 4.48 1.10 10.07
CA ALA A 230 5.20 -0.05 10.61
C ALA A 230 6.13 0.36 11.75
N SER A 231 6.05 -0.35 12.86
CA SER A 231 7.10 -0.41 13.86
C SER A 231 8.13 -1.47 13.44
N TYR A 232 9.42 -1.19 13.60
CA TYR A 232 10.47 -2.08 13.12
C TYR A 232 11.31 -2.64 14.28
N GLU A 233 11.71 -3.90 14.15
CA GLU A 233 12.67 -4.58 15.02
C GLU A 233 13.69 -5.34 14.16
N TYR A 234 14.91 -5.52 14.68
CA TYR A 234 15.93 -6.34 14.03
C TYR A 234 15.91 -7.76 14.59
N VAL A 235 16.12 -8.73 13.72
CA VAL A 235 16.52 -10.09 14.14
C VAL A 235 17.96 -10.00 14.63
N LYS A 236 18.18 -10.35 15.89
CA LYS A 236 19.50 -10.29 16.53
C LYS A 236 20.49 -11.22 15.82
N GLY A 237 21.66 -10.69 15.51
CA GLY A 237 22.74 -11.43 14.83
C GLY A 237 22.65 -11.45 13.30
N ASP A 238 21.44 -11.40 12.73
CA ASP A 238 21.24 -11.51 11.27
C ASP A 238 20.99 -10.16 10.57
N GLY A 239 20.66 -9.12 11.35
CA GLY A 239 20.40 -7.77 10.84
C GLY A 239 19.13 -7.64 9.99
N LEU A 240 18.29 -8.67 9.89
CA LEU A 240 17.01 -8.59 9.18
C LEU A 240 16.07 -7.63 9.88
N LEU A 241 15.51 -6.71 9.11
CA LEU A 241 14.50 -5.78 9.60
C LEU A 241 13.10 -6.37 9.41
N ILE A 242 12.37 -6.55 10.50
CA ILE A 242 10.97 -6.97 10.50
C ILE A 242 10.11 -5.78 10.93
N GLY A 243 9.06 -5.47 10.14
CA GLY A 243 8.07 -4.45 10.45
C GLY A 243 6.77 -5.08 10.90
N PHE A 244 6.17 -4.56 11.97
CA PHE A 244 4.84 -4.94 12.43
C PHE A 244 3.86 -3.80 12.12
N ILE A 245 2.71 -4.10 11.53
CA ILE A 245 1.66 -3.13 11.21
C ILE A 245 0.41 -3.46 12.01
N HIS A 246 0.22 -2.72 13.08
CA HIS A 246 -0.89 -2.84 14.03
C HIS A 246 -2.07 -1.98 13.55
N ALA A 247 -2.84 -2.47 12.58
CA ALA A 247 -3.91 -1.67 11.99
C ALA A 247 -5.20 -1.69 12.83
N VAL A 248 -5.39 -2.75 13.61
CA VAL A 248 -6.60 -3.04 14.39
C VAL A 248 -6.32 -2.99 15.89
N SER A 249 -5.35 -3.79 16.39
CA SER A 249 -5.11 -3.95 17.82
C SER A 249 -4.49 -2.72 18.49
N GLN A 250 -3.63 -1.98 17.82
CA GLN A 250 -2.97 -0.76 18.30
C GLN A 250 -2.92 0.29 17.18
N HIS A 251 -4.08 0.86 16.86
CA HIS A 251 -4.20 1.75 15.71
C HIS A 251 -3.31 3.00 15.81
N PHE A 252 -2.70 3.36 14.69
CA PHE A 252 -1.79 4.50 14.52
C PHE A 252 -2.50 5.78 14.05
N CYS A 253 -3.79 5.94 14.33
CA CYS A 253 -4.60 7.06 13.84
C CYS A 253 -4.09 8.42 14.30
N LYS A 254 -3.57 8.52 15.53
CA LYS A 254 -3.00 9.76 16.08
C LYS A 254 -1.83 10.34 15.26
N THR A 255 -1.09 9.49 14.55
CA THR A 255 0.06 9.87 13.73
C THR A 255 -0.17 9.66 12.24
N CYS A 256 -1.42 9.45 11.82
CA CYS A 256 -1.76 9.14 10.43
C CYS A 256 -1.53 10.35 9.52
N ASN A 257 -0.53 10.26 8.65
CA ASN A 257 -0.10 11.29 7.72
C ASN A 257 -0.54 11.05 6.26
N ARG A 258 -1.62 10.25 6.04
CA ARG A 258 -1.95 9.70 4.72
C ARG A 258 -3.34 10.06 4.26
N VAL A 259 -3.46 10.25 2.94
CA VAL A 259 -4.72 10.27 2.19
C VAL A 259 -4.58 9.38 0.95
N ARG A 260 -5.70 9.06 0.31
CA ARG A 260 -5.72 8.18 -0.86
C ARG A 260 -6.53 8.80 -1.98
N LEU A 261 -5.92 8.92 -3.16
CA LEU A 261 -6.59 9.25 -4.41
C LEU A 261 -6.97 7.93 -5.11
N LEU A 262 -8.24 7.75 -5.40
CA LEU A 262 -8.75 6.61 -6.15
C LEU A 262 -8.60 6.85 -7.66
N SER A 263 -8.64 5.79 -8.46
CA SER A 263 -8.59 5.87 -9.93
C SER A 263 -9.74 6.68 -10.53
N SER A 264 -10.87 6.77 -9.83
CA SER A 264 -12.02 7.59 -10.17
C SER A 264 -11.82 9.10 -9.90
N GLY A 265 -10.72 9.50 -9.27
CA GLY A 265 -10.46 10.88 -8.85
C GLY A 265 -11.03 11.25 -7.47
N LYS A 266 -11.68 10.33 -6.80
CA LYS A 266 -12.17 10.57 -5.45
C LYS A 266 -11.03 10.52 -4.44
N LEU A 267 -10.96 11.54 -3.59
CA LEU A 267 -10.02 11.62 -2.47
C LEU A 267 -10.63 10.98 -1.23
N HIS A 268 -10.03 9.89 -0.78
CA HIS A 268 -10.44 9.14 0.39
C HIS A 268 -9.54 9.47 1.58
N LEU A 269 -10.10 10.04 2.63
CA LEU A 269 -9.35 10.58 3.77
C LEU A 269 -8.92 9.51 4.77
N CYS A 270 -9.73 8.47 4.93
CA CYS A 270 -9.49 7.36 5.85
C CYS A 270 -10.06 6.05 5.31
N LEU A 271 -9.27 4.96 5.33
CA LEU A 271 -9.70 3.66 4.82
C LEU A 271 -10.91 3.07 5.59
N GLY A 272 -11.08 3.43 6.85
CA GLY A 272 -12.19 2.98 7.70
C GLY A 272 -13.38 3.95 7.72
N HIS A 273 -13.54 4.80 6.72
CA HIS A 273 -14.67 5.72 6.53
C HIS A 273 -15.05 5.78 5.07
N GLU A 274 -16.29 6.09 4.76
CA GLU A 274 -16.78 6.21 3.39
C GLU A 274 -16.65 7.63 2.82
N ASP A 275 -16.31 8.60 3.65
CA ASP A 275 -16.21 10.02 3.27
C ASP A 275 -15.18 10.21 2.14
N GLN A 276 -15.61 10.79 1.03
CA GLN A 276 -14.82 11.04 -0.17
C GLN A 276 -15.12 12.43 -0.74
N VAL A 277 -14.12 13.05 -1.35
CA VAL A 277 -14.26 14.29 -2.11
C VAL A 277 -13.92 14.02 -3.57
N ASP A 278 -14.76 14.40 -4.50
CA ASP A 278 -14.57 14.15 -5.92
C ASP A 278 -13.68 15.22 -6.56
N LEU A 279 -12.37 14.98 -6.59
CA LEU A 279 -11.41 15.89 -7.22
C LEU A 279 -11.49 15.84 -8.74
N ALA A 280 -11.97 14.74 -9.35
CA ALA A 280 -12.18 14.68 -10.80
C ALA A 280 -13.27 15.64 -11.23
N ALA A 281 -14.37 15.73 -10.48
CA ALA A 281 -15.43 16.71 -10.76
C ALA A 281 -14.89 18.15 -10.66
N VAL A 282 -14.06 18.44 -9.66
CA VAL A 282 -13.45 19.77 -9.48
C VAL A 282 -12.60 20.14 -10.68
N ILE A 283 -11.60 19.32 -11.06
CA ILE A 283 -10.68 19.67 -12.15
C ILE A 283 -11.34 19.71 -13.54
N ARG A 284 -12.49 19.07 -13.70
CA ARG A 284 -13.27 19.05 -14.96
C ARG A 284 -14.31 20.16 -15.03
N THR A 285 -14.47 20.95 -13.98
CA THR A 285 -15.38 22.11 -13.97
C THR A 285 -14.76 23.23 -14.81
N PRO A 286 -15.47 23.77 -15.84
CA PRO A 286 -14.96 24.88 -16.64
C PRO A 286 -14.59 26.09 -15.79
N GLY A 287 -13.41 26.65 -16.04
CA GLY A 287 -12.93 27.86 -15.35
C GLY A 287 -12.33 27.60 -13.95
N VAL A 288 -12.28 26.36 -13.47
CA VAL A 288 -11.62 26.04 -12.20
C VAL A 288 -10.11 26.33 -12.27
N SER A 289 -9.60 26.98 -11.26
CA SER A 289 -8.19 27.30 -11.12
C SER A 289 -7.44 26.23 -10.30
N ILE A 290 -6.10 26.27 -10.34
CA ILE A 290 -5.27 25.43 -9.46
C ILE A 290 -5.49 25.79 -7.99
N GLU A 291 -5.77 27.06 -7.71
CA GLU A 291 -6.03 27.52 -6.34
C GLU A 291 -7.33 26.95 -5.79
N ASP A 292 -8.41 26.89 -6.59
CA ASP A 292 -9.65 26.22 -6.19
C ASP A 292 -9.43 24.74 -5.85
N LEU A 293 -8.58 24.06 -6.62
CA LEU A 293 -8.20 22.67 -6.33
C LEU A 293 -7.41 22.55 -5.01
N LYS A 294 -6.49 23.49 -4.72
CA LYS A 294 -5.75 23.53 -3.45
C LYS A 294 -6.69 23.75 -2.27
N GLU A 295 -7.58 24.70 -2.37
CA GLU A 295 -8.58 25.00 -1.32
C GLU A 295 -9.48 23.77 -1.07
N THR A 296 -9.95 23.12 -2.13
CA THR A 296 -10.75 21.89 -2.02
C THR A 296 -9.99 20.78 -1.30
N ILE A 297 -8.72 20.57 -1.64
CA ILE A 297 -7.88 19.56 -0.97
C ILE A 297 -7.63 19.92 0.49
N GLN A 298 -7.39 21.20 0.80
CA GLN A 298 -7.17 21.66 2.17
C GLN A 298 -8.45 21.49 3.02
N ALA A 299 -9.61 21.87 2.51
CA ALA A 299 -10.90 21.70 3.16
C ALA A 299 -11.21 20.21 3.40
N ALA A 300 -10.97 19.37 2.40
CA ALA A 300 -11.11 17.92 2.51
C ALA A 300 -10.22 17.37 3.63
N VAL A 301 -8.94 17.70 3.62
CA VAL A 301 -7.98 17.21 4.63
C VAL A 301 -8.32 17.74 6.03
N TRP A 302 -8.82 18.96 6.15
CA TRP A 302 -9.29 19.50 7.43
C TRP A 302 -10.40 18.64 8.05
N SER A 303 -11.28 18.06 7.24
CA SER A 303 -12.38 17.18 7.69
C SER A 303 -11.94 15.75 8.03
N LYS A 304 -10.66 15.39 7.82
CA LYS A 304 -10.15 14.04 8.07
C LYS A 304 -10.50 13.54 9.48
N PRO A 305 -11.09 12.30 9.61
CA PRO A 305 -11.50 11.77 10.91
C PRO A 305 -10.31 11.51 11.84
N SER A 306 -10.55 11.60 13.16
CA SER A 306 -9.53 11.34 14.20
C SER A 306 -9.09 9.89 14.22
N VAL A 307 -10.05 8.96 14.10
CA VAL A 307 -9.84 7.50 14.16
C VAL A 307 -10.65 6.79 13.08
N HIS A 308 -10.24 5.57 12.74
CA HIS A 308 -11.00 4.69 11.85
C HIS A 308 -12.20 4.04 12.57
N ARG A 309 -13.12 3.42 11.81
CA ARG A 309 -14.32 2.74 12.35
C ARG A 309 -14.25 1.21 12.28
N PHE A 310 -13.06 0.62 12.14
CA PHE A 310 -12.92 -0.85 12.04
C PHE A 310 -13.46 -1.64 13.25
N ASN A 311 -13.58 -1.01 14.41
CA ASN A 311 -14.04 -1.65 15.65
C ASN A 311 -15.52 -1.37 15.96
N LYS A 312 -16.28 -0.78 15.02
CA LYS A 312 -17.70 -0.43 15.23
C LYS A 312 -18.68 -1.36 14.49
N SER A 313 -18.17 -2.50 13.97
CA SER A 313 -19.00 -3.56 13.35
C SER A 313 -19.03 -4.80 14.22
#